data_f75712f090a98023fd823824bec025d4
#
_entry.id   f75712f090a98023fd823824bec025d4
#
_cell.length_a   1.000
_cell.length_b   1.000
_cell.length_c   1.000
_cell.angle_alpha   90.00
_cell.angle_beta   90.00
_cell.angle_gamma   90.00
#
_symmetry.space_group_name_H-M   'P 1'
#
loop_
_entity.id
_entity.type
_entity.pdbx_description
1 polymer ?
#
loop_
_entity_poly.entity_id
_entity_poly.type
_entity_poly.pdbx_seq_one_letter_code
_entity_poly.pdbx_strand_id
1 'polypeptide(L)'
;FQKFYPKKLSGGLLRRLNIACGIAHKPSLIFLDEPTVAVDPQSRNKILEGIQELNRKGATIIYTSHYMEEVEQICTRIAIIDKGRTVAEGTNDELKSMIKTTETIHIETVDFPESLITSIQSLPNIYKTDILPGKITLRCSKGMHNLIHVLDFLKKHEIVFGRVYT
;
A
#
# COMPACT_ATOMS: atom_id res chain seq x y z
N PHE A 1 -7.63 36.44 -11.69
CA PHE A 1 -8.18 35.93 -10.40
C PHE A 1 -8.32 37.03 -9.31
N GLN A 2 -7.56 38.11 -9.33
CA GLN A 2 -7.64 39.20 -8.32
C GLN A 2 -9.04 39.85 -8.17
N LYS A 3 -9.91 39.71 -9.19
CA LYS A 3 -11.27 40.25 -9.20
C LYS A 3 -12.35 39.24 -8.74
N PHE A 4 -11.96 37.99 -8.36
CA PHE A 4 -12.89 36.97 -7.95
C PHE A 4 -12.90 36.81 -6.42
N TYR A 5 -14.09 36.80 -5.84
CA TYR A 5 -14.28 36.44 -4.46
C TYR A 5 -13.95 34.92 -4.27
N PRO A 6 -13.34 34.52 -3.13
CA PRO A 6 -13.01 33.11 -2.86
C PRO A 6 -14.18 32.14 -3.08
N LYS A 7 -15.42 32.56 -2.77
CA LYS A 7 -16.64 31.76 -2.98
C LYS A 7 -16.93 31.41 -4.45
N LYS A 8 -16.30 32.05 -5.41
CA LYS A 8 -16.45 31.79 -6.86
C LYS A 8 -15.33 30.93 -7.43
N LEU A 9 -14.36 30.54 -6.61
CA LEU A 9 -13.27 29.67 -7.04
C LEU A 9 -13.73 28.21 -7.07
N SER A 10 -13.16 27.42 -7.98
CA SER A 10 -13.29 25.96 -7.93
C SER A 10 -12.70 25.39 -6.64
N GLY A 11 -13.14 24.19 -6.21
CA GLY A 11 -12.64 23.55 -5.00
C GLY A 11 -11.11 23.46 -4.95
N GLY A 12 -10.50 23.04 -6.07
CA GLY A 12 -9.05 22.94 -6.17
C GLY A 12 -8.34 24.30 -6.11
N LEU A 13 -8.90 25.36 -6.67
CA LEU A 13 -8.36 26.71 -6.58
C LEU A 13 -8.51 27.27 -5.16
N LEU A 14 -9.64 27.03 -4.51
CA LEU A 14 -9.87 27.45 -3.12
C LEU A 14 -8.89 26.74 -2.18
N ARG A 15 -8.68 25.43 -2.38
CA ARG A 15 -7.75 24.66 -1.55
C ARG A 15 -6.31 25.18 -1.71
N ARG A 16 -5.87 25.43 -2.94
CA ARG A 16 -4.54 26.03 -3.20
C ARG A 16 -4.40 27.42 -2.60
N LEU A 17 -5.45 28.24 -2.64
CA LEU A 17 -5.47 29.54 -1.99
C LEU A 17 -5.30 29.40 -0.47
N ASN A 18 -6.04 28.49 0.17
CA ASN A 18 -5.93 28.24 1.61
C ASN A 18 -4.51 27.81 2.00
N ILE A 19 -3.91 26.88 1.25
CA ILE A 19 -2.52 26.49 1.47
C ILE A 19 -1.58 27.69 1.32
N ALA A 20 -1.74 28.47 0.23
CA ALA A 20 -0.90 29.65 -0.02
C ALA A 20 -0.99 30.69 1.12
N CYS A 21 -2.19 30.91 1.68
CA CYS A 21 -2.36 31.78 2.84
C CYS A 21 -1.63 31.22 4.08
N GLY A 22 -1.73 29.92 4.32
CA GLY A 22 -1.08 29.27 5.47
C GLY A 22 0.45 29.29 5.41
N ILE A 23 1.04 29.30 4.21
CA ILE A 23 2.50 29.26 4.01
C ILE A 23 3.11 30.66 3.70
N ALA A 24 2.28 31.70 3.62
CA ALA A 24 2.74 33.05 3.20
C ALA A 24 3.86 33.62 4.10
N HIS A 25 3.86 33.27 5.39
CA HIS A 25 4.88 33.68 6.36
C HIS A 25 6.11 32.74 6.43
N LYS A 26 6.23 31.78 5.48
CA LYS A 26 7.33 30.82 5.37
C LYS A 26 7.59 30.02 6.68
N PRO A 27 6.61 29.31 7.20
CA PRO A 27 6.78 28.54 8.43
C PRO A 27 7.76 27.39 8.24
N SER A 28 8.51 27.05 9.29
CA SER A 28 9.40 25.89 9.32
C SER A 28 8.67 24.56 9.57
N LEU A 29 7.44 24.62 10.14
CA LEU A 29 6.58 23.48 10.41
C LEU A 29 5.18 23.76 9.85
N ILE A 30 4.66 22.80 9.07
CA ILE A 30 3.38 22.90 8.38
C ILE A 30 2.56 21.65 8.67
N PHE A 31 1.31 21.84 9.10
CA PHE A 31 0.32 20.77 9.24
C PHE A 31 -0.67 20.87 8.08
N LEU A 32 -0.81 19.78 7.34
CA LEU A 32 -1.75 19.66 6.22
C LEU A 32 -2.69 18.49 6.50
N ASP A 33 -3.89 18.82 6.92
CA ASP A 33 -4.92 17.83 7.22
C ASP A 33 -5.77 17.60 5.98
N GLU A 34 -5.64 16.41 5.39
CA GLU A 34 -6.32 15.96 4.16
C GLU A 34 -6.38 17.03 3.03
N PRO A 35 -5.25 17.60 2.60
CA PRO A 35 -5.25 18.78 1.74
C PRO A 35 -5.76 18.52 0.32
N THR A 36 -5.95 17.27 -0.08
CA THR A 36 -6.34 16.85 -1.44
C THR A 36 -7.76 16.28 -1.52
N VAL A 37 -8.46 16.20 -0.39
CA VAL A 37 -9.84 15.71 -0.35
C VAL A 37 -10.77 16.58 -1.19
N ALA A 38 -11.61 15.95 -2.01
CA ALA A 38 -12.55 16.59 -2.94
C ALA A 38 -11.89 17.53 -3.97
N VAL A 39 -10.63 17.30 -4.30
CA VAL A 39 -9.88 18.02 -5.32
C VAL A 39 -9.75 17.15 -6.57
N ASP A 40 -9.89 17.75 -7.74
CA ASP A 40 -9.69 17.07 -9.01
C ASP A 40 -8.24 16.58 -9.18
N PRO A 41 -8.00 15.51 -9.99
CA PRO A 41 -6.66 14.91 -10.12
C PRO A 41 -5.57 15.90 -10.53
N GLN A 42 -5.87 16.84 -11.43
CA GLN A 42 -4.90 17.82 -11.90
C GLN A 42 -4.50 18.81 -10.78
N SER A 43 -5.49 19.31 -10.03
CA SER A 43 -5.25 20.19 -8.89
C SER A 43 -4.55 19.45 -7.76
N ARG A 44 -4.88 18.16 -7.53
CA ARG A 44 -4.22 17.29 -6.56
C ARG A 44 -2.71 17.21 -6.84
N ASN A 45 -2.31 16.85 -8.05
CA ASN A 45 -0.89 16.76 -8.42
C ASN A 45 -0.15 18.08 -8.18
N LYS A 46 -0.77 19.22 -8.51
CA LYS A 46 -0.17 20.54 -8.25
C LYS A 46 -0.01 20.86 -6.75
N ILE A 47 -0.91 20.38 -5.92
CA ILE A 47 -0.78 20.50 -4.45
C ILE A 47 0.38 19.64 -3.97
N LEU A 48 0.49 18.38 -4.39
CA LEU A 48 1.56 17.47 -3.99
C LEU A 48 2.94 17.98 -4.44
N GLU A 49 3.08 18.44 -5.68
CA GLU A 49 4.30 19.10 -6.19
C GLU A 49 4.70 20.31 -5.32
N GLY A 50 3.73 21.16 -4.95
CA GLY A 50 3.96 22.29 -4.07
C GLY A 50 4.42 21.92 -2.68
N ILE A 51 3.85 20.85 -2.10
CA ILE A 51 4.23 20.30 -0.78
C ILE A 51 5.68 19.80 -0.82
N GLN A 52 6.04 19.03 -1.83
CA GLN A 52 7.41 18.55 -2.02
C GLN A 52 8.41 19.71 -2.15
N GLU A 53 8.04 20.77 -2.86
CA GLU A 53 8.90 21.94 -3.01
C GLU A 53 9.11 22.68 -1.68
N LEU A 54 8.07 22.80 -0.84
CA LEU A 54 8.19 23.35 0.50
C LEU A 54 9.13 22.54 1.39
N ASN A 55 9.03 21.21 1.32
CA ASN A 55 9.93 20.33 2.06
C ASN A 55 11.38 20.45 1.56
N ARG A 56 11.60 20.50 0.24
CA ARG A 56 12.95 20.73 -0.33
C ARG A 56 13.55 22.07 0.11
N LYS A 57 12.73 23.07 0.39
CA LYS A 57 13.15 24.39 0.94
C LYS A 57 13.37 24.37 2.44
N GLY A 58 13.27 23.22 3.09
CA GLY A 58 13.59 23.03 4.50
C GLY A 58 12.39 23.06 5.46
N ALA A 59 11.15 23.13 4.97
CA ALA A 59 9.99 23.03 5.84
C ALA A 59 9.77 21.56 6.26
N THR A 60 9.48 21.34 7.52
CA THR A 60 8.96 20.08 8.04
C THR A 60 7.45 20.04 7.82
N ILE A 61 6.94 18.93 7.24
CA ILE A 61 5.52 18.83 6.90
C ILE A 61 4.93 17.61 7.58
N ILE A 62 3.85 17.82 8.33
CA ILE A 62 2.99 16.75 8.83
C ILE A 62 1.76 16.72 7.92
N TYR A 63 1.61 15.59 7.24
CA TYR A 63 0.61 15.38 6.20
C TYR A 63 -0.31 14.24 6.60
N THR A 64 -1.62 14.48 6.65
CA THR A 64 -2.60 13.41 6.85
C THR A 64 -3.32 13.11 5.54
N SER A 65 -3.54 11.85 5.26
CA SER A 65 -4.34 11.38 4.13
C SER A 65 -4.81 9.94 4.36
N HIS A 66 -5.91 9.59 3.76
CA HIS A 66 -6.36 8.21 3.61
C HIS A 66 -6.04 7.65 2.20
N TYR A 67 -5.44 8.45 1.32
CA TYR A 67 -4.96 8.03 0.00
C TYR A 67 -3.52 7.55 0.10
N MET A 68 -3.34 6.24 0.14
CA MET A 68 -2.01 5.63 0.33
C MET A 68 -1.02 6.01 -0.78
N GLU A 69 -1.50 6.16 -2.02
CA GLU A 69 -0.67 6.58 -3.16
C GLU A 69 0.00 7.94 -2.94
N GLU A 70 -0.72 8.91 -2.34
CA GLU A 70 -0.16 10.22 -2.01
C GLU A 70 0.90 10.12 -0.92
N VAL A 71 0.59 9.34 0.13
CA VAL A 71 1.51 9.10 1.25
C VAL A 71 2.81 8.46 0.75
N GLU A 72 2.71 7.43 -0.10
CA GLU A 72 3.88 6.78 -0.71
C GLU A 72 4.72 7.74 -1.57
N GLN A 73 4.05 8.67 -2.26
CA GLN A 73 4.71 9.61 -3.18
C GLN A 73 5.50 10.69 -2.46
N ILE A 74 4.99 11.22 -1.32
CA ILE A 74 5.54 12.44 -0.74
C ILE A 74 6.12 12.28 0.66
N CYS A 75 5.73 11.24 1.42
CA CYS A 75 6.16 11.08 2.81
C CYS A 75 7.47 10.31 2.91
N THR A 76 8.39 10.80 3.73
CA THR A 76 9.65 10.12 4.06
C THR A 76 9.49 9.13 5.22
N ARG A 77 8.58 9.41 6.15
CA ARG A 77 8.16 8.53 7.24
C ARG A 77 6.64 8.54 7.35
N ILE A 78 6.09 7.41 7.74
CA ILE A 78 4.65 7.17 7.80
C ILE A 78 4.33 6.61 9.18
N ALA A 79 3.29 7.14 9.81
CA ALA A 79 2.66 6.56 10.99
C ALA A 79 1.23 6.15 10.65
N ILE A 80 0.90 4.88 10.85
CA ILE A 80 -0.46 4.35 10.66
C ILE A 80 -1.17 4.39 12.00
N ILE A 81 -2.31 5.07 12.03
CA ILE A 81 -3.11 5.26 13.24
C ILE A 81 -4.46 4.56 13.05
N ASP A 82 -4.83 3.71 14.01
CA ASP A 82 -6.16 3.10 14.11
C ASP A 82 -6.69 3.26 15.55
N LYS A 83 -7.96 3.66 15.67
CA LYS A 83 -8.64 3.85 16.97
C LYS A 83 -7.83 4.66 17.99
N GLY A 84 -7.16 5.72 17.51
CA GLY A 84 -6.36 6.63 18.34
C GLY A 84 -5.02 6.04 18.82
N ARG A 85 -4.56 4.94 18.24
CA ARG A 85 -3.27 4.31 18.56
C ARG A 85 -2.42 4.16 17.30
N THR A 86 -1.11 4.38 17.44
CA THR A 86 -0.17 4.07 16.36
C THR A 86 -0.05 2.55 16.23
N VAL A 87 -0.43 2.04 15.06
CA VAL A 87 -0.38 0.60 14.72
C VAL A 87 0.98 0.22 14.15
N ALA A 88 1.55 1.09 13.32
CA ALA A 88 2.86 0.90 12.72
C ALA A 88 3.47 2.26 12.37
N GLU A 89 4.79 2.34 12.38
CA GLU A 89 5.56 3.52 12.02
C GLU A 89 6.86 3.10 11.31
N GLY A 90 7.23 3.83 10.27
CA GLY A 90 8.46 3.56 9.51
C GLY A 90 8.51 4.29 8.19
N THR A 91 9.53 3.99 7.41
CA THR A 91 9.60 4.34 5.98
C THR A 91 8.62 3.47 5.18
N ASN A 92 8.34 3.85 3.94
CA ASN A 92 7.50 3.06 3.04
C ASN A 92 8.02 1.61 2.89
N ASP A 93 9.33 1.45 2.72
CA ASP A 93 9.95 0.12 2.56
C ASP A 93 9.88 -0.72 3.84
N GLU A 94 10.10 -0.11 5.01
CA GLU A 94 9.95 -0.77 6.30
C GLU A 94 8.52 -1.27 6.50
N LEU A 95 7.52 -0.42 6.26
CA LEU A 95 6.12 -0.79 6.41
C LEU A 95 5.70 -1.86 5.39
N LYS A 96 6.12 -1.75 4.14
CA LYS A 96 5.89 -2.79 3.14
C LYS A 96 6.57 -4.12 3.51
N SER A 97 7.73 -4.07 4.14
CA SER A 97 8.41 -5.27 4.60
C SER A 97 7.68 -5.98 5.74
N MET A 98 7.00 -5.23 6.62
CA MET A 98 6.17 -5.81 7.68
C MET A 98 4.98 -6.61 7.12
N ILE A 99 4.41 -6.18 5.99
CA ILE A 99 3.31 -6.86 5.32
C ILE A 99 3.82 -8.05 4.50
N LYS A 100 5.03 -7.96 3.92
CA LYS A 100 5.68 -9.01 3.13
C LYS A 100 6.20 -10.22 3.95
N THR A 101 5.76 -10.39 5.20
CA THR A 101 6.06 -11.58 5.98
C THR A 101 5.34 -12.83 5.47
N THR A 102 4.40 -12.66 4.58
CA THR A 102 3.61 -13.76 4.01
C THR A 102 3.65 -13.72 2.48
N GLU A 103 3.87 -14.86 1.89
CA GLU A 103 3.75 -15.13 0.46
C GLU A 103 2.49 -15.95 0.23
N THR A 104 1.69 -15.60 -0.78
CA THR A 104 0.51 -16.39 -1.14
C THR A 104 0.74 -17.02 -2.50
N ILE A 105 0.74 -18.36 -2.56
CA ILE A 105 0.91 -19.13 -3.80
C ILE A 105 -0.47 -19.65 -4.21
N HIS A 106 -0.87 -19.31 -5.43
CA HIS A 106 -2.10 -19.80 -6.04
C HIS A 106 -1.76 -20.87 -7.08
N ILE A 107 -2.46 -22.00 -7.01
CA ILE A 107 -2.30 -23.13 -7.93
C ILE A 107 -3.67 -23.40 -8.55
N GLU A 108 -3.75 -23.35 -9.86
CA GLU A 108 -4.91 -23.81 -10.61
C GLU A 108 -4.71 -25.31 -10.94
N THR A 109 -5.59 -26.16 -10.46
CA THR A 109 -5.54 -27.62 -10.71
C THR A 109 -6.93 -28.14 -11.03
N VAL A 110 -6.99 -29.16 -11.86
CA VAL A 110 -8.27 -29.79 -12.23
C VAL A 110 -8.78 -30.67 -11.10
N ASP A 111 -7.86 -31.38 -10.45
CA ASP A 111 -8.18 -32.28 -9.32
C ASP A 111 -7.00 -32.29 -8.35
N PHE A 112 -7.32 -32.33 -7.06
CA PHE A 112 -6.31 -32.44 -6.00
C PHE A 112 -6.76 -33.51 -4.99
N PRO A 113 -6.03 -34.64 -4.89
CA PRO A 113 -6.40 -35.73 -4.01
C PRO A 113 -6.46 -35.31 -2.54
N GLU A 114 -7.56 -35.60 -1.84
CA GLU A 114 -7.72 -35.28 -0.42
C GLU A 114 -6.60 -35.90 0.44
N SER A 115 -6.09 -37.05 0.06
CA SER A 115 -4.97 -37.72 0.73
C SER A 115 -3.68 -36.90 0.78
N LEU A 116 -3.50 -35.94 -0.13
CA LEU A 116 -2.31 -35.09 -0.21
C LEU A 116 -2.46 -33.75 0.52
N ILE A 117 -3.64 -33.44 1.06
CA ILE A 117 -3.89 -32.18 1.78
C ILE A 117 -2.96 -32.03 2.98
N THR A 118 -2.87 -33.05 3.81
CA THR A 118 -1.97 -33.04 4.98
C THR A 118 -0.51 -32.94 4.58
N SER A 119 -0.14 -33.59 3.47
CA SER A 119 1.23 -33.59 2.97
C SER A 119 1.65 -32.22 2.41
N ILE A 120 0.77 -31.52 1.67
CA ILE A 120 1.07 -30.18 1.18
C ILE A 120 1.12 -29.15 2.32
N GLN A 121 0.29 -29.33 3.36
CA GLN A 121 0.30 -28.49 4.56
C GLN A 121 1.57 -28.67 5.39
N SER A 122 2.24 -29.82 5.30
CA SER A 122 3.50 -30.09 6.02
C SER A 122 4.74 -29.55 5.31
N LEU A 123 4.59 -28.93 4.13
CA LEU A 123 5.72 -28.30 3.44
C LEU A 123 6.30 -27.13 4.27
N PRO A 124 7.61 -26.87 4.16
CA PRO A 124 8.24 -25.79 4.90
C PRO A 124 7.56 -24.44 4.66
N ASN A 125 7.42 -23.66 5.72
CA ASN A 125 6.87 -22.31 5.71
C ASN A 125 5.37 -22.18 5.36
N ILE A 126 4.65 -23.26 5.03
CA ILE A 126 3.19 -23.19 4.84
C ILE A 126 2.50 -23.22 6.17
N TYR A 127 1.67 -22.20 6.45
CA TYR A 127 0.90 -22.12 7.69
C TYR A 127 -0.60 -22.14 7.48
N LYS A 128 -1.08 -21.91 6.24
CA LYS A 128 -2.49 -22.02 5.89
C LYS A 128 -2.67 -22.49 4.45
N THR A 129 -3.63 -23.38 4.25
CA THR A 129 -4.01 -23.93 2.95
C THR A 129 -5.52 -23.83 2.81
N ASP A 130 -5.98 -23.17 1.75
CA ASP A 130 -7.38 -23.10 1.37
C ASP A 130 -7.54 -23.86 0.03
N ILE A 131 -8.38 -24.90 0.02
CA ILE A 131 -8.61 -25.74 -1.17
C ILE A 131 -10.04 -25.53 -1.63
N LEU A 132 -10.19 -25.11 -2.88
CA LEU A 132 -11.46 -24.95 -3.56
C LEU A 132 -11.44 -25.79 -4.85
N PRO A 133 -12.56 -26.18 -5.41
CA PRO A 133 -12.61 -26.85 -6.69
C PRO A 133 -11.86 -26.03 -7.76
N GLY A 134 -10.82 -26.63 -8.37
CA GLY A 134 -10.01 -25.97 -9.39
C GLY A 134 -8.92 -25.03 -8.88
N LYS A 135 -8.82 -24.77 -7.56
CA LYS A 135 -7.85 -23.80 -7.05
C LYS A 135 -7.36 -24.14 -5.64
N ILE A 136 -6.06 -24.14 -5.45
CA ILE A 136 -5.41 -24.22 -4.15
C ILE A 136 -4.74 -22.90 -3.84
N THR A 137 -4.92 -22.39 -2.63
CA THR A 137 -4.25 -21.19 -2.13
C THR A 137 -3.42 -21.57 -0.91
N LEU A 138 -2.12 -21.39 -1.02
CA LEU A 138 -1.16 -21.65 0.06
C LEU A 138 -0.67 -20.32 0.60
N ARG A 139 -0.75 -20.14 1.91
CA ARG A 139 -0.14 -18.99 2.59
C ARG A 139 1.13 -19.45 3.29
N CYS A 140 2.22 -18.86 2.89
CA CYS A 140 3.56 -19.21 3.34
C CYS A 140 4.16 -18.06 4.15
N SER A 141 4.93 -18.37 5.18
CA SER A 141 5.87 -17.42 5.76
C SER A 141 6.93 -17.07 4.71
N LYS A 142 7.48 -15.85 4.74
CA LYS A 142 8.55 -15.47 3.82
C LYS A 142 9.73 -16.44 3.97
N GLY A 143 10.04 -17.16 2.92
CA GLY A 143 11.16 -18.10 2.86
C GLY A 143 11.75 -18.14 1.46
N MET A 144 13.06 -18.37 1.36
CA MET A 144 13.67 -18.65 0.08
C MET A 144 13.11 -19.97 -0.43
N HIS A 145 12.64 -19.97 -1.70
CA HIS A 145 12.24 -21.19 -2.43
C HIS A 145 10.86 -21.80 -2.09
N ASN A 146 9.93 -21.10 -1.42
CA ASN A 146 8.59 -21.63 -1.17
C ASN A 146 7.92 -22.15 -2.45
N LEU A 147 7.97 -21.38 -3.54
CA LEU A 147 7.43 -21.78 -4.83
C LEU A 147 8.10 -23.04 -5.37
N ILE A 148 9.41 -23.18 -5.21
CA ILE A 148 10.17 -24.36 -5.67
C ILE A 148 9.71 -25.60 -4.90
N HIS A 149 9.61 -25.53 -3.58
CA HIS A 149 9.13 -26.66 -2.76
C HIS A 149 7.72 -27.10 -3.14
N VAL A 150 6.85 -26.14 -3.45
CA VAL A 150 5.48 -26.43 -3.92
C VAL A 150 5.50 -27.08 -5.29
N LEU A 151 6.29 -26.57 -6.24
CA LEU A 151 6.40 -27.14 -7.59
C LEU A 151 7.01 -28.56 -7.57
N ASP A 152 8.03 -28.79 -6.74
CA ASP A 152 8.63 -30.11 -6.58
C ASP A 152 7.64 -31.10 -5.96
N PHE A 153 6.83 -30.65 -4.98
CA PHE A 153 5.77 -31.46 -4.41
C PHE A 153 4.74 -31.87 -5.46
N LEU A 154 4.24 -30.91 -6.26
CA LEU A 154 3.25 -31.17 -7.31
C LEU A 154 3.78 -32.16 -8.34
N LYS A 155 5.03 -32.00 -8.80
CA LYS A 155 5.69 -32.91 -9.73
C LYS A 155 5.88 -34.27 -9.13
N LYS A 156 6.34 -34.40 -7.88
CA LYS A 156 6.57 -35.69 -7.22
C LYS A 156 5.31 -36.54 -7.11
N HIS A 157 4.17 -35.86 -6.92
CA HIS A 157 2.86 -36.51 -6.78
C HIS A 157 2.05 -36.56 -8.10
N GLU A 158 2.70 -36.20 -9.24
CA GLU A 158 2.08 -36.22 -10.58
C GLU A 158 0.79 -35.41 -10.68
N ILE A 159 0.68 -34.32 -9.90
CA ILE A 159 -0.49 -33.42 -9.91
C ILE A 159 -0.47 -32.61 -11.20
N VAL A 160 -1.55 -32.69 -11.97
CA VAL A 160 -1.74 -31.85 -13.16
C VAL A 160 -2.21 -30.46 -12.73
N PHE A 161 -1.42 -29.44 -13.02
CA PHE A 161 -1.75 -28.05 -12.71
C PHE A 161 -1.62 -27.16 -13.95
N GLY A 162 -2.45 -26.13 -14.00
CA GLY A 162 -2.44 -25.13 -15.07
C GLY A 162 -1.46 -24.00 -14.77
N ARG A 163 -1.89 -23.00 -13.98
CA ARG A 163 -1.08 -21.85 -13.61
C ARG A 163 -0.67 -21.92 -12.14
N VAL A 164 0.55 -21.46 -11.87
CA VAL A 164 1.03 -21.21 -10.51
C VAL A 164 1.54 -19.76 -10.47
N TYR A 165 1.03 -18.96 -9.53
CA TYR A 165 1.40 -17.55 -9.41
C TYR A 165 1.39 -17.11 -7.92
N THR A 166 2.16 -16.05 -7.62
CA THR A 166 2.33 -15.47 -6.28
C THR A 166 1.78 -14.06 -6.24
#